data_865578c44fadf171925d6bc778a5ef57
#
_entry.id   865578c44fadf171925d6bc778a5ef57
#
_cell.length_a   1.000
_cell.length_b   1.000
_cell.length_c   1.000
_cell.angle_alpha   90.00
_cell.angle_beta   90.00
_cell.angle_gamma   90.00
#
_symmetry.space_group_name_H-M   'P 1'
#
loop_
_entity.id
_entity.type
_entity.pdbx_description
1 polymer ?
#
loop_
_entity_poly.entity_id
_entity_poly.type
_entity_poly.pdbx_seq_one_letter_code
_entity_poly.pdbx_strand_id
1 'polypeptide(L)'
;MNSRKSIFVTFGVAFAASLIVATIAVWLVSYHYCQLSFDLLNAVCGEVVEQEPETRDIISAALKEYTEGNPDGVLHDDVLSRLGYEVSDFVSAGHRQNIFFAAVGLTTGIFLFLLTFSYRNRTETLRIRALADYLEQVNSGKALILSTSGEDDFSKLEDEIYKTVTFLYRTKEQAVQVKNDFAENLSNIAHQIKTPITAMSLSVQKMRLDFDGKALDQVEKQLSRLNYLEEALLVLSRIDAGTLFLQKEETDVFTLLVLASDNLQELFSGSGTSIHIPEKGEMMIVADMDWTMEAIMNLMKNCMEHNKGGTVHCSYAQNPLYTEILIWDEGAGFDREDIPHLFERFYRGKNASEGGIGIGLALAKEIIERQNGTIRAKNRLEGGAFFEIRFYSH
;
A
#
# COMPACT_ATOMS: atom_id res chain seq x y z
N MET A 1 1.79 -10.86 -20.51
CA MET A 1 2.39 -11.98 -21.30
C MET A 1 1.69 -13.32 -21.05
N ASN A 2 1.08 -13.53 -19.87
CA ASN A 2 0.34 -14.77 -19.54
C ASN A 2 -1.05 -14.89 -20.19
N SER A 3 -1.80 -13.81 -20.39
CA SER A 3 -3.13 -13.86 -21.03
C SER A 3 -3.04 -14.34 -22.49
N ARG A 4 -2.04 -13.87 -23.24
CA ARG A 4 -1.78 -14.43 -24.59
C ARG A 4 -1.41 -15.92 -24.55
N LYS A 5 -0.61 -16.36 -23.56
CA LYS A 5 -0.29 -17.78 -23.39
C LYS A 5 -1.54 -18.60 -23.03
N SER A 6 -2.41 -18.12 -22.15
CA SER A 6 -3.67 -18.78 -21.81
C SER A 6 -4.62 -18.89 -23.03
N ILE A 7 -4.67 -17.82 -23.85
CA ILE A 7 -5.41 -17.80 -25.11
C ILE A 7 -4.86 -18.86 -26.05
N PHE A 8 -3.53 -18.87 -26.28
CA PHE A 8 -2.87 -19.85 -27.15
C PHE A 8 -3.06 -21.28 -26.64
N VAL A 9 -3.01 -21.51 -25.33
CA VAL A 9 -3.24 -22.84 -24.74
C VAL A 9 -4.67 -23.30 -24.96
N THR A 10 -5.67 -22.43 -24.74
CA THR A 10 -7.09 -22.81 -24.94
C THR A 10 -7.41 -23.08 -26.41
N PHE A 11 -6.91 -22.23 -27.32
CA PHE A 11 -7.02 -22.48 -28.76
C PHE A 11 -6.22 -23.71 -29.20
N GLY A 12 -5.02 -23.92 -28.63
CA GLY A 12 -4.20 -25.10 -28.89
C GLY A 12 -4.90 -26.40 -28.47
N VAL A 13 -5.52 -26.42 -27.29
CA VAL A 13 -6.31 -27.59 -26.83
C VAL A 13 -7.53 -27.83 -27.72
N ALA A 14 -8.29 -26.79 -28.08
CA ALA A 14 -9.43 -26.92 -28.98
C ALA A 14 -9.01 -27.38 -30.38
N PHE A 15 -7.89 -26.87 -30.90
CA PHE A 15 -7.33 -27.26 -32.16
C PHE A 15 -6.83 -28.72 -32.13
N ALA A 16 -6.12 -29.13 -31.09
CA ALA A 16 -5.67 -30.53 -30.92
C ALA A 16 -6.87 -31.49 -30.79
N ALA A 17 -7.92 -31.12 -30.04
CA ALA A 17 -9.13 -31.93 -29.99
C ALA A 17 -9.82 -32.05 -31.34
N SER A 18 -9.92 -30.96 -32.12
CA SER A 18 -10.45 -30.97 -33.49
C SER A 18 -9.62 -31.84 -34.43
N LEU A 19 -8.29 -31.79 -34.30
CA LEU A 19 -7.37 -32.63 -35.12
C LEU A 19 -7.53 -34.11 -34.79
N ILE A 20 -7.70 -34.48 -33.50
CA ILE A 20 -7.97 -35.86 -33.07
C ILE A 20 -9.30 -36.36 -33.67
N VAL A 21 -10.34 -35.56 -33.60
CA VAL A 21 -11.66 -35.92 -34.17
C VAL A 21 -11.56 -36.07 -35.67
N ALA A 22 -10.82 -35.19 -36.37
CA ALA A 22 -10.57 -35.28 -37.81
C ALA A 22 -9.80 -36.57 -38.19
N THR A 23 -8.74 -36.91 -37.44
CA THR A 23 -7.97 -38.15 -37.67
C THR A 23 -8.78 -39.40 -37.45
N ILE A 24 -9.61 -39.44 -36.41
CA ILE A 24 -10.55 -40.55 -36.16
C ILE A 24 -11.58 -40.67 -37.29
N ALA A 25 -12.12 -39.54 -37.78
CA ALA A 25 -13.05 -39.53 -38.89
C ALA A 25 -12.43 -40.08 -40.18
N VAL A 26 -11.19 -39.61 -40.49
CA VAL A 26 -10.44 -40.11 -41.65
C VAL A 26 -10.13 -41.60 -41.53
N TRP A 27 -9.76 -42.08 -40.35
CA TRP A 27 -9.49 -43.49 -40.09
C TRP A 27 -10.78 -44.36 -40.25
N LEU A 28 -11.90 -43.89 -39.75
CA LEU A 28 -13.19 -44.56 -39.91
C LEU A 28 -13.62 -44.65 -41.40
N VAL A 29 -13.43 -43.54 -42.14
CA VAL A 29 -13.69 -43.50 -43.57
C VAL A 29 -12.79 -44.50 -44.30
N SER A 30 -11.48 -44.50 -44.02
CA SER A 30 -10.53 -45.43 -44.62
C SER A 30 -10.85 -46.89 -44.28
N TYR A 31 -11.15 -47.18 -43.04
CA TYR A 31 -11.54 -48.53 -42.59
C TYR A 31 -12.80 -49.03 -43.31
N HIS A 32 -13.82 -48.16 -43.43
CA HIS A 32 -15.03 -48.50 -44.15
C HIS A 32 -14.77 -48.73 -45.63
N TYR A 33 -13.89 -47.96 -46.26
CA TYR A 33 -13.49 -48.16 -47.63
C TYR A 33 -12.79 -49.52 -47.84
N CYS A 34 -11.91 -49.90 -46.96
CA CYS A 34 -11.24 -51.22 -46.99
C CYS A 34 -12.25 -52.35 -46.82
N GLN A 35 -13.24 -52.22 -45.94
CA GLN A 35 -14.29 -53.21 -45.78
C GLN A 35 -15.14 -53.36 -47.04
N LEU A 36 -15.59 -52.27 -47.64
CA LEU A 36 -16.37 -52.26 -48.86
C LEU A 36 -15.62 -52.90 -50.03
N SER A 37 -14.33 -52.59 -50.16
CA SER A 37 -13.45 -53.19 -51.18
C SER A 37 -13.29 -54.71 -50.97
N PHE A 38 -13.12 -55.11 -49.68
CA PHE A 38 -13.03 -56.55 -49.35
C PHE A 38 -14.33 -57.31 -49.65
N ASP A 39 -15.49 -56.75 -49.28
CA ASP A 39 -16.78 -57.37 -49.53
C ASP A 39 -17.07 -57.52 -51.04
N LEU A 40 -16.71 -56.47 -51.81
CA LEU A 40 -16.85 -56.50 -53.26
C LEU A 40 -15.95 -57.60 -53.88
N LEU A 41 -14.67 -57.62 -53.50
CA LEU A 41 -13.74 -58.65 -53.99
C LEU A 41 -14.19 -60.07 -53.58
N ASN A 42 -14.67 -60.23 -52.35
CA ASN A 42 -15.17 -61.50 -51.83
C ASN A 42 -16.39 -62.00 -52.60
N ALA A 43 -17.34 -61.10 -52.93
CA ALA A 43 -18.50 -61.44 -53.74
C ALA A 43 -18.12 -61.86 -55.17
N VAL A 44 -17.26 -61.06 -55.79
CA VAL A 44 -16.76 -61.37 -57.19
C VAL A 44 -15.98 -62.69 -57.23
N CYS A 45 -15.01 -62.83 -56.31
CA CYS A 45 -14.20 -64.05 -56.25
C CYS A 45 -15.04 -65.31 -55.86
N GLY A 46 -16.04 -65.12 -54.97
CA GLY A 46 -16.96 -66.21 -54.61
C GLY A 46 -17.75 -66.71 -55.79
N GLU A 47 -18.34 -65.81 -56.58
CA GLU A 47 -19.15 -66.15 -57.74
C GLU A 47 -18.27 -66.89 -58.82
N VAL A 48 -17.03 -66.38 -59.05
CA VAL A 48 -16.11 -67.03 -60.02
C VAL A 48 -15.69 -68.43 -59.59
N VAL A 49 -15.36 -68.62 -58.26
CA VAL A 49 -14.97 -69.94 -57.75
C VAL A 49 -16.15 -70.93 -57.75
N GLU A 50 -17.38 -70.43 -57.56
CA GLU A 50 -18.56 -71.27 -57.61
C GLU A 50 -18.88 -71.80 -59.02
N GLN A 51 -18.60 -70.97 -60.02
CA GLN A 51 -18.80 -71.36 -61.43
C GLN A 51 -17.65 -72.22 -62.02
N GLU A 52 -16.40 -71.93 -61.66
CA GLU A 52 -15.21 -72.61 -62.08
C GLU A 52 -14.25 -72.94 -60.94
N PRO A 53 -14.36 -74.08 -60.26
CA PRO A 53 -13.55 -74.39 -59.05
C PRO A 53 -12.06 -74.48 -59.29
N GLU A 54 -11.60 -74.72 -60.53
CA GLU A 54 -10.18 -74.78 -60.89
C GLU A 54 -9.49 -73.40 -60.87
N THR A 55 -10.24 -72.31 -60.87
CA THR A 55 -9.72 -70.90 -60.78
C THR A 55 -9.28 -70.44 -59.37
N ARG A 56 -9.59 -71.24 -58.33
CA ARG A 56 -9.30 -70.90 -56.93
C ARG A 56 -7.82 -70.62 -56.69
N ASP A 57 -6.92 -71.45 -57.23
CA ASP A 57 -5.48 -71.26 -56.98
C ASP A 57 -4.92 -70.05 -57.72
N ILE A 58 -5.48 -69.73 -58.92
CA ILE A 58 -5.12 -68.54 -59.66
C ILE A 58 -5.52 -67.25 -58.96
N ILE A 59 -6.79 -67.18 -58.40
CA ILE A 59 -7.30 -66.04 -57.62
C ILE A 59 -6.51 -65.87 -56.32
N SER A 60 -6.18 -66.98 -55.62
CA SER A 60 -5.40 -66.95 -54.41
C SER A 60 -3.99 -66.39 -54.66
N ALA A 61 -3.34 -66.80 -55.74
CA ALA A 61 -2.03 -66.26 -56.10
C ALA A 61 -2.07 -64.78 -56.47
N ALA A 62 -3.06 -64.33 -57.24
CA ALA A 62 -3.24 -62.93 -57.63
C ALA A 62 -3.55 -62.03 -56.39
N LEU A 63 -4.40 -62.47 -55.47
CA LEU A 63 -4.70 -61.73 -54.23
C LEU A 63 -3.49 -61.67 -53.31
N LYS A 64 -2.67 -62.70 -53.24
CA LYS A 64 -1.47 -62.69 -52.42
C LYS A 64 -0.45 -61.71 -52.98
N GLU A 65 -0.20 -61.70 -54.32
CA GLU A 65 0.68 -60.75 -54.98
C GLU A 65 0.23 -59.30 -54.78
N TYR A 66 -1.05 -59.02 -54.89
CA TYR A 66 -1.62 -57.67 -54.56
C TYR A 66 -1.42 -57.24 -53.09
N THR A 67 -1.61 -58.16 -52.16
CA THR A 67 -1.49 -57.83 -50.68
C THR A 67 -0.03 -57.72 -50.24
N GLU A 68 0.89 -58.42 -50.89
CA GLU A 68 2.36 -58.37 -50.65
C GLU A 68 3.02 -57.07 -51.17
N GLY A 69 2.26 -56.19 -51.80
CA GLY A 69 2.71 -54.83 -52.15
C GLY A 69 3.42 -54.69 -53.51
N ASN A 70 3.20 -55.58 -54.45
CA ASN A 70 3.67 -55.49 -55.81
C ASN A 70 2.51 -55.26 -56.82
N PRO A 71 1.77 -54.14 -56.75
CA PRO A 71 0.60 -53.90 -57.59
C PRO A 71 0.90 -53.74 -59.09
N ASP A 72 2.17 -53.35 -59.40
CA ASP A 72 2.57 -53.11 -60.83
C ASP A 72 2.68 -54.40 -61.64
N GLY A 73 2.77 -55.58 -61.02
CA GLY A 73 2.83 -56.87 -61.70
C GLY A 73 1.45 -57.38 -62.10
N VAL A 74 0.36 -56.86 -61.58
CA VAL A 74 -1.01 -57.36 -61.77
C VAL A 74 -1.87 -56.45 -62.66
N LEU A 75 -1.27 -55.37 -63.20
CA LEU A 75 -2.00 -54.47 -64.11
C LEU A 75 -2.13 -55.12 -65.47
N HIS A 76 -3.08 -56.07 -65.54
CA HIS A 76 -3.62 -56.50 -66.86
C HIS A 76 -4.48 -55.42 -67.47
N ASP A 77 -4.43 -55.25 -68.79
CA ASP A 77 -5.28 -54.36 -69.59
C ASP A 77 -6.66 -54.13 -68.93
N ASP A 78 -7.09 -52.87 -69.01
CA ASP A 78 -8.30 -52.27 -68.49
C ASP A 78 -9.59 -53.08 -68.74
N VAL A 79 -9.69 -54.22 -68.05
CA VAL A 79 -10.76 -55.23 -68.29
C VAL A 79 -12.13 -54.68 -67.95
N LEU A 80 -12.24 -53.86 -66.82
CA LEU A 80 -13.47 -53.27 -66.44
C LEU A 80 -13.96 -52.20 -67.40
N SER A 81 -13.07 -51.39 -67.94
CA SER A 81 -13.43 -50.39 -68.96
C SER A 81 -13.86 -51.07 -70.29
N ARG A 82 -13.23 -52.21 -70.68
CA ARG A 82 -13.70 -53.01 -71.82
C ARG A 82 -15.08 -53.64 -71.61
N LEU A 83 -15.45 -53.87 -70.38
CA LEU A 83 -16.78 -54.36 -69.98
C LEU A 83 -17.82 -53.24 -69.82
N GLY A 84 -17.40 -51.96 -70.00
CA GLY A 84 -18.30 -50.79 -69.95
C GLY A 84 -18.47 -50.18 -68.62
N TYR A 85 -17.62 -50.52 -67.59
CA TYR A 85 -17.66 -49.93 -66.27
C TYR A 85 -16.66 -48.81 -66.11
N GLU A 86 -17.05 -47.70 -65.55
CA GLU A 86 -16.19 -46.56 -65.17
C GLU A 86 -15.95 -46.54 -63.66
N VAL A 87 -14.86 -45.89 -63.21
CA VAL A 87 -14.56 -45.67 -61.76
C VAL A 87 -15.71 -44.98 -61.04
N SER A 88 -16.46 -44.11 -61.73
CA SER A 88 -17.64 -43.45 -61.26
C SER A 88 -18.78 -44.39 -60.80
N ASP A 89 -18.88 -45.59 -61.38
CA ASP A 89 -19.92 -46.55 -61.04
C ASP A 89 -19.69 -47.17 -59.64
N PHE A 90 -18.44 -47.24 -59.22
CA PHE A 90 -18.01 -47.74 -57.90
C PHE A 90 -17.95 -46.68 -56.80
N VAL A 91 -17.88 -45.40 -57.19
CA VAL A 91 -17.81 -44.27 -56.25
C VAL A 91 -19.14 -44.00 -55.54
N SER A 92 -20.26 -44.32 -56.17
CA SER A 92 -21.60 -43.95 -55.65
C SER A 92 -22.01 -44.61 -54.34
N ALA A 93 -21.56 -45.84 -54.05
CA ALA A 93 -21.93 -46.58 -52.84
C ALA A 93 -21.27 -46.04 -51.55
N GLY A 94 -20.02 -45.55 -51.62
CA GLY A 94 -19.27 -45.05 -50.47
C GLY A 94 -19.47 -43.56 -50.19
N HIS A 95 -19.94 -42.79 -51.16
CA HIS A 95 -19.94 -41.31 -51.09
C HIS A 95 -20.89 -40.77 -49.99
N ARG A 96 -22.03 -41.38 -49.80
CA ARG A 96 -23.03 -40.97 -48.77
C ARG A 96 -22.51 -41.16 -47.36
N GLN A 97 -21.79 -42.24 -47.07
CA GLN A 97 -21.21 -42.49 -45.75
C GLN A 97 -20.00 -41.59 -45.47
N ASN A 98 -19.16 -41.27 -46.44
CA ASN A 98 -18.05 -40.35 -46.30
C ASN A 98 -18.52 -38.94 -45.99
N ILE A 99 -19.58 -38.46 -46.62
CA ILE A 99 -20.23 -37.17 -46.29
C ILE A 99 -20.77 -37.17 -44.87
N PHE A 100 -21.37 -38.28 -44.42
CA PHE A 100 -21.88 -38.42 -43.06
C PHE A 100 -20.74 -38.29 -42.04
N PHE A 101 -19.66 -39.04 -42.16
CA PHE A 101 -18.53 -38.96 -41.23
C PHE A 101 -17.85 -37.58 -41.25
N ALA A 102 -17.69 -36.94 -42.40
CA ALA A 102 -17.19 -35.59 -42.52
C ALA A 102 -18.09 -34.58 -41.82
N ALA A 103 -19.43 -34.69 -41.97
CA ALA A 103 -20.38 -33.82 -41.32
C ALA A 103 -20.38 -34.00 -39.79
N VAL A 104 -20.27 -35.24 -39.27
CA VAL A 104 -20.13 -35.52 -37.83
C VAL A 104 -18.85 -34.95 -37.28
N GLY A 105 -17.72 -35.09 -37.96
CA GLY A 105 -16.44 -34.50 -37.56
C GLY A 105 -16.49 -32.97 -37.47
N LEU A 106 -17.05 -32.30 -38.47
CA LEU A 106 -17.21 -30.88 -38.55
C LEU A 106 -18.15 -30.35 -37.41
N THR A 107 -19.29 -30.97 -37.24
CA THR A 107 -20.28 -30.57 -36.17
C THR A 107 -19.68 -30.74 -34.78
N THR A 108 -18.95 -31.82 -34.51
CA THR A 108 -18.28 -32.07 -33.23
C THR A 108 -17.18 -31.02 -32.97
N GLY A 109 -16.38 -30.65 -33.98
CA GLY A 109 -15.37 -29.61 -33.89
C GLY A 109 -15.96 -28.24 -33.57
N ILE A 110 -17.03 -27.87 -34.27
CA ILE A 110 -17.76 -26.60 -34.00
C ILE A 110 -18.35 -26.61 -32.59
N PHE A 111 -18.94 -27.70 -32.14
CA PHE A 111 -19.50 -27.82 -30.81
C PHE A 111 -18.45 -27.65 -29.70
N LEU A 112 -17.29 -28.30 -29.82
CA LEU A 112 -16.18 -28.17 -28.88
C LEU A 112 -15.63 -26.72 -28.85
N PHE A 113 -15.53 -26.09 -30.01
CA PHE A 113 -15.12 -24.69 -30.11
C PHE A 113 -16.10 -23.75 -29.39
N LEU A 114 -17.41 -23.90 -29.65
CA LEU A 114 -18.44 -23.08 -28.99
C LEU A 114 -18.47 -23.30 -27.48
N LEU A 115 -18.26 -24.52 -27.01
CA LEU A 115 -18.24 -24.86 -25.60
C LEU A 115 -17.03 -24.20 -24.89
N THR A 116 -15.84 -24.30 -25.45
CA THR A 116 -14.63 -23.65 -24.89
C THR A 116 -14.73 -22.14 -24.93
N PHE A 117 -15.27 -21.56 -25.99
CA PHE A 117 -15.51 -20.12 -26.13
C PHE A 117 -16.54 -19.61 -25.09
N SER A 118 -17.67 -20.34 -24.94
CA SER A 118 -18.71 -19.99 -23.96
C SER A 118 -18.21 -20.06 -22.52
N TYR A 119 -17.48 -21.12 -22.17
CA TYR A 119 -16.88 -21.28 -20.84
C TYR A 119 -15.95 -20.12 -20.50
N ARG A 120 -15.08 -19.75 -21.43
CA ARG A 120 -14.14 -18.66 -21.25
C ARG A 120 -14.84 -17.30 -21.10
N ASN A 121 -15.77 -16.99 -22.01
CA ASN A 121 -16.50 -15.72 -21.99
C ASN A 121 -17.30 -15.57 -20.67
N ARG A 122 -17.87 -16.65 -20.16
CA ARG A 122 -18.57 -16.66 -18.87
C ARG A 122 -17.64 -16.34 -17.71
N THR A 123 -16.44 -16.91 -17.69
CA THR A 123 -15.44 -16.68 -16.63
C THR A 123 -14.95 -15.23 -16.62
N GLU A 124 -14.63 -14.67 -17.80
CA GLU A 124 -14.21 -13.26 -17.92
C GLU A 124 -15.33 -12.30 -17.49
N THR A 125 -16.58 -12.58 -17.88
CA THR A 125 -17.74 -11.75 -17.49
C THR A 125 -17.96 -11.76 -15.96
N LEU A 126 -17.82 -12.91 -15.31
CA LEU A 126 -17.96 -13.03 -13.85
C LEU A 126 -16.89 -12.22 -13.12
N ARG A 127 -15.64 -12.25 -13.57
CA ARG A 127 -14.55 -11.47 -12.99
C ARG A 127 -14.77 -9.96 -13.12
N ILE A 128 -15.20 -9.51 -14.31
CA ILE A 128 -15.51 -8.09 -14.55
C ILE A 128 -16.65 -7.63 -13.63
N ARG A 129 -17.69 -8.43 -13.46
CA ARG A 129 -18.80 -8.12 -12.54
C ARG A 129 -18.32 -8.06 -11.09
N ALA A 130 -17.54 -9.03 -10.64
CA ALA A 130 -16.98 -9.02 -9.28
C ALA A 130 -16.15 -7.77 -9.00
N LEU A 131 -15.36 -7.31 -9.98
CA LEU A 131 -14.57 -6.08 -9.87
C LEU A 131 -15.48 -4.83 -9.86
N ALA A 132 -16.52 -4.79 -10.68
CA ALA A 132 -17.51 -3.71 -10.68
C ALA A 132 -18.27 -3.63 -9.35
N ASP A 133 -18.73 -4.76 -8.82
CA ASP A 133 -19.39 -4.86 -7.52
C ASP A 133 -18.47 -4.42 -6.38
N TYR A 134 -17.19 -4.80 -6.43
CA TYR A 134 -16.18 -4.33 -5.49
C TYR A 134 -16.05 -2.81 -5.52
N LEU A 135 -15.90 -2.20 -6.70
CA LEU A 135 -15.78 -0.74 -6.83
C LEU A 135 -17.05 0.00 -6.38
N GLU A 136 -18.23 -0.56 -6.64
CA GLU A 136 -19.50 -0.01 -6.15
C GLU A 136 -19.57 -0.05 -4.61
N GLN A 137 -19.12 -1.14 -4.00
CA GLN A 137 -19.07 -1.26 -2.53
C GLN A 137 -18.03 -0.33 -1.92
N VAL A 138 -16.87 -0.14 -2.55
CA VAL A 138 -15.87 0.87 -2.18
C VAL A 138 -16.49 2.27 -2.21
N ASN A 139 -17.22 2.62 -3.26
CA ASN A 139 -17.90 3.91 -3.37
C ASN A 139 -18.99 4.11 -2.30
N SER A 140 -19.63 3.04 -1.84
CA SER A 140 -20.61 3.07 -0.75
C SER A 140 -19.98 3.09 0.65
N GLY A 141 -18.64 3.09 0.75
CA GLY A 141 -17.90 3.17 2.02
C GLY A 141 -17.72 1.84 2.75
N LYS A 142 -18.00 0.71 2.11
CA LYS A 142 -17.78 -0.62 2.68
C LYS A 142 -16.40 -1.14 2.26
N ALA A 143 -15.51 -1.36 3.23
CA ALA A 143 -14.23 -2.00 2.96
C ALA A 143 -14.44 -3.51 2.77
N LEU A 144 -14.10 -4.04 1.60
CA LEU A 144 -14.06 -5.47 1.31
C LEU A 144 -12.69 -5.88 0.81
N ILE A 145 -12.36 -7.15 1.06
CA ILE A 145 -11.13 -7.76 0.55
C ILE A 145 -11.44 -8.34 -0.83
N LEU A 146 -10.74 -7.89 -1.86
CA LEU A 146 -10.79 -8.51 -3.18
C LEU A 146 -10.08 -9.86 -3.10
N SER A 147 -10.77 -10.94 -3.41
CA SER A 147 -10.16 -12.27 -3.53
C SER A 147 -9.50 -12.39 -4.91
N THR A 148 -8.19 -12.23 -4.97
CA THR A 148 -7.42 -12.45 -6.20
C THR A 148 -7.27 -13.94 -6.46
N SER A 149 -7.73 -14.40 -7.62
CA SER A 149 -7.68 -15.81 -8.04
C SER A 149 -7.00 -15.91 -9.40
N GLY A 150 -5.68 -16.17 -9.41
CA GLY A 150 -4.90 -16.45 -10.62
C GLY A 150 -3.67 -15.56 -10.82
N GLU A 151 -2.75 -15.95 -11.71
CA GLU A 151 -1.56 -15.20 -12.11
C GLU A 151 -1.65 -14.76 -13.59
N ASP A 152 -2.69 -14.01 -13.95
CA ASP A 152 -2.87 -13.51 -15.32
C ASP A 152 -2.80 -11.95 -15.35
N ASP A 153 -2.89 -11.38 -16.55
CA ASP A 153 -2.84 -9.91 -16.73
C ASP A 153 -4.04 -9.21 -16.07
N PHE A 154 -5.15 -9.94 -15.85
CA PHE A 154 -6.33 -9.43 -15.15
C PHE A 154 -6.07 -9.35 -13.63
N SER A 155 -5.37 -10.33 -13.06
CA SER A 155 -4.96 -10.30 -11.64
C SER A 155 -4.05 -9.12 -11.33
N LYS A 156 -3.18 -8.73 -12.26
CA LYS A 156 -2.37 -7.51 -12.11
C LYS A 156 -3.21 -6.24 -12.06
N LEU A 157 -4.27 -6.18 -12.86
CA LEU A 157 -5.22 -5.07 -12.82
C LEU A 157 -5.98 -5.04 -11.50
N GLU A 158 -6.42 -6.21 -11.01
CA GLU A 158 -7.07 -6.35 -9.70
C GLU A 158 -6.15 -5.86 -8.56
N ASP A 159 -4.88 -6.28 -8.56
CA ASP A 159 -3.86 -5.85 -7.60
C ASP A 159 -3.63 -4.34 -7.63
N GLU A 160 -3.54 -3.74 -8.81
CA GLU A 160 -3.29 -2.31 -8.96
C GLU A 160 -4.50 -1.48 -8.52
N ILE A 161 -5.72 -1.96 -8.81
CA ILE A 161 -6.95 -1.35 -8.30
C ILE A 161 -7.00 -1.46 -6.76
N TYR A 162 -6.68 -2.63 -6.20
CA TYR A 162 -6.66 -2.81 -4.75
C TYR A 162 -5.67 -1.87 -4.05
N LYS A 163 -4.44 -1.74 -4.59
CA LYS A 163 -3.44 -0.79 -4.08
C LYS A 163 -3.94 0.65 -4.14
N THR A 164 -4.52 1.04 -5.28
CA THR A 164 -5.05 2.38 -5.49
C THR A 164 -6.18 2.70 -4.50
N VAL A 165 -7.12 1.77 -4.31
CA VAL A 165 -8.21 1.91 -3.36
C VAL A 165 -7.68 2.01 -1.93
N THR A 166 -6.73 1.15 -1.55
CA THR A 166 -6.10 1.15 -0.22
C THR A 166 -5.37 2.48 0.03
N PHE A 167 -4.64 2.98 -0.94
CA PHE A 167 -3.97 4.28 -0.87
C PHE A 167 -4.99 5.42 -0.69
N LEU A 168 -6.09 5.40 -1.46
CA LEU A 168 -7.16 6.40 -1.36
C LEU A 168 -7.80 6.42 0.03
N TYR A 169 -8.10 5.25 0.60
CA TYR A 169 -8.65 5.16 1.96
C TYR A 169 -7.69 5.72 3.01
N ARG A 170 -6.41 5.36 2.96
CA ARG A 170 -5.39 5.89 3.87
C ARG A 170 -5.28 7.42 3.76
N THR A 171 -5.26 7.94 2.53
CA THR A 171 -5.21 9.39 2.30
C THR A 171 -6.46 10.10 2.83
N LYS A 172 -7.63 9.49 2.66
CA LYS A 172 -8.89 10.01 3.21
C LYS A 172 -8.87 10.02 4.75
N GLU A 173 -8.45 8.94 5.38
CA GLU A 173 -8.32 8.87 6.85
C GLU A 173 -7.35 9.93 7.37
N GLN A 174 -6.18 10.06 6.74
CA GLN A 174 -5.21 11.11 7.09
C GLN A 174 -5.81 12.52 6.92
N ALA A 175 -6.52 12.78 5.84
CA ALA A 175 -7.17 14.07 5.62
C ALA A 175 -8.26 14.38 6.67
N VAL A 176 -9.04 13.37 7.07
CA VAL A 176 -10.03 13.50 8.15
C VAL A 176 -9.34 13.77 9.49
N GLN A 177 -8.26 13.05 9.79
CA GLN A 177 -7.49 13.24 11.02
C GLN A 177 -6.93 14.68 11.09
N VAL A 178 -6.23 15.11 10.04
CA VAL A 178 -5.67 16.48 9.94
C VAL A 178 -6.78 17.54 10.11
N LYS A 179 -7.96 17.32 9.51
CA LYS A 179 -9.10 18.22 9.69
C LYS A 179 -9.59 18.28 11.13
N ASN A 180 -9.67 17.15 11.82
CA ASN A 180 -10.11 17.09 13.21
C ASN A 180 -9.10 17.76 14.14
N ASP A 181 -7.80 17.45 13.96
CA ASP A 181 -6.72 18.07 14.71
C ASP A 181 -6.70 19.60 14.52
N PHE A 182 -6.94 20.07 13.28
CA PHE A 182 -7.06 21.50 12.99
C PHE A 182 -8.26 22.14 13.71
N ALA A 183 -9.43 21.50 13.69
CA ALA A 183 -10.62 22.01 14.38
C ALA A 183 -10.42 22.07 15.89
N GLU A 184 -9.78 21.06 16.48
CA GLU A 184 -9.43 21.03 17.90
C GLU A 184 -8.44 22.13 18.26
N ASN A 185 -7.37 22.29 17.47
CA ASN A 185 -6.39 23.35 17.65
C ASN A 185 -7.04 24.75 17.60
N LEU A 186 -7.94 25.01 16.63
CA LEU A 186 -8.67 26.28 16.55
C LEU A 186 -9.54 26.52 17.80
N SER A 187 -10.23 25.49 18.30
CA SER A 187 -11.02 25.57 19.50
C SER A 187 -10.16 25.94 20.72
N ASN A 188 -9.01 25.28 20.85
CA ASN A 188 -8.06 25.51 21.92
C ASN A 188 -7.48 26.95 21.87
N ILE A 189 -7.10 27.43 20.68
CA ILE A 189 -6.65 28.81 20.45
C ILE A 189 -7.72 29.81 20.88
N ALA A 190 -8.96 29.63 20.42
CA ALA A 190 -10.06 30.52 20.77
C ALA A 190 -10.27 30.60 22.32
N HIS A 191 -10.17 29.45 23.01
CA HIS A 191 -10.27 29.41 24.44
C HIS A 191 -9.09 30.10 25.12
N GLN A 192 -7.85 29.88 24.66
CA GLN A 192 -6.65 30.52 25.22
C GLN A 192 -6.61 32.05 25.00
N ILE A 193 -7.22 32.56 23.93
CA ILE A 193 -7.39 33.99 23.67
C ILE A 193 -8.52 34.57 24.55
N LYS A 194 -9.65 33.91 24.69
CA LYS A 194 -10.81 34.37 25.42
C LYS A 194 -10.48 34.62 26.90
N THR A 195 -9.72 33.74 27.53
CA THR A 195 -9.38 33.82 28.98
C THR A 195 -8.64 35.11 29.33
N PRO A 196 -7.49 35.47 28.71
CA PRO A 196 -6.79 36.72 29.03
C PRO A 196 -7.60 37.96 28.66
N ILE A 197 -8.36 37.96 27.56
CA ILE A 197 -9.23 39.09 27.19
C ILE A 197 -10.30 39.32 28.25
N THR A 198 -10.91 38.24 28.75
CA THR A 198 -11.92 38.36 29.83
C THR A 198 -11.28 38.90 31.14
N ALA A 199 -10.07 38.40 31.50
CA ALA A 199 -9.36 38.86 32.67
C ALA A 199 -8.96 40.33 32.57
N MET A 200 -8.45 40.76 31.39
CA MET A 200 -8.18 42.21 31.15
C MET A 200 -9.42 43.07 31.24
N SER A 201 -10.54 42.63 30.66
CA SER A 201 -11.82 43.37 30.71
C SER A 201 -12.28 43.56 32.12
N LEU A 202 -12.19 42.54 32.98
CA LEU A 202 -12.53 42.62 34.41
C LEU A 202 -11.58 43.55 35.16
N SER A 203 -10.26 43.48 34.88
CA SER A 203 -9.27 44.38 35.50
C SER A 203 -9.51 45.84 35.14
N VAL A 204 -9.85 46.13 33.87
CA VAL A 204 -10.20 47.49 33.39
C VAL A 204 -11.49 47.98 34.06
N GLN A 205 -12.51 47.13 34.25
CA GLN A 205 -13.73 47.49 35.00
C GLN A 205 -13.42 47.84 36.44
N LYS A 206 -12.53 47.04 37.09
CA LYS A 206 -12.09 47.29 38.46
C LYS A 206 -11.36 48.63 38.59
N MET A 207 -10.45 48.93 37.65
CA MET A 207 -9.74 50.22 37.59
C MET A 207 -10.68 51.44 37.45
N ARG A 208 -11.86 51.27 36.81
CA ARG A 208 -12.88 52.33 36.69
C ARG A 208 -13.61 52.60 38.01
N LEU A 209 -13.66 51.63 38.90
CA LEU A 209 -14.35 51.74 40.20
C LEU A 209 -13.40 52.22 41.30
N ASP A 210 -12.14 51.74 41.24
CA ASP A 210 -11.11 52.13 42.20
C ASP A 210 -9.76 51.97 41.53
N PHE A 211 -8.91 53.05 41.55
CA PHE A 211 -7.60 53.02 40.88
C PHE A 211 -6.62 52.17 41.72
N ASP A 212 -6.58 50.87 41.42
CA ASP A 212 -5.65 49.91 42.04
C ASP A 212 -4.52 49.59 41.07
N GLY A 213 -3.27 49.90 41.38
CA GLY A 213 -2.06 49.59 40.62
C GLY A 213 -1.94 48.08 40.28
N LYS A 214 -2.44 47.21 41.18
CA LYS A 214 -2.47 45.75 40.94
C LYS A 214 -3.32 45.35 39.75
N ALA A 215 -4.36 46.10 39.42
CA ALA A 215 -5.20 45.85 38.28
C ALA A 215 -4.45 46.16 36.94
N LEU A 216 -3.57 47.19 36.96
CA LEU A 216 -2.70 47.50 35.81
C LEU A 216 -1.67 46.41 35.59
N ASP A 217 -0.94 45.98 36.64
CA ASP A 217 0.03 44.89 36.57
C ASP A 217 -0.61 43.60 36.02
N GLN A 218 -1.87 43.35 36.38
CA GLN A 218 -2.60 42.18 35.88
C GLN A 218 -2.93 42.30 34.39
N VAL A 219 -3.27 43.50 33.91
CA VAL A 219 -3.48 43.73 32.45
C VAL A 219 -2.18 43.53 31.67
N GLU A 220 -1.08 44.09 32.16
CA GLU A 220 0.26 43.92 31.53
C GLU A 220 0.67 42.45 31.47
N LYS A 221 0.46 41.70 32.53
CA LYS A 221 0.71 40.25 32.58
C LYS A 221 -0.14 39.49 31.56
N GLN A 222 -1.40 39.83 31.41
CA GLN A 222 -2.27 39.16 30.41
C GLN A 222 -1.89 39.55 28.95
N LEU A 223 -1.48 40.79 28.73
CA LEU A 223 -0.99 41.25 27.43
C LEU A 223 0.29 40.53 27.02
N SER A 224 1.27 40.41 27.93
CA SER A 224 2.49 39.65 27.70
C SER A 224 2.20 38.17 27.37
N ARG A 225 1.20 37.59 28.04
CA ARG A 225 0.74 36.24 27.75
C ARG A 225 0.14 36.11 26.35
N LEU A 226 -0.63 37.11 25.89
CA LEU A 226 -1.19 37.11 24.51
C LEU A 226 -0.11 37.25 23.48
N ASN A 227 0.87 38.13 23.69
CA ASN A 227 2.01 38.28 22.77
C ASN A 227 2.80 36.97 22.63
N TYR A 228 3.10 36.30 23.76
CA TYR A 228 3.76 35.00 23.72
C TYR A 228 2.94 33.92 22.97
N LEU A 229 1.60 33.91 23.17
CA LEU A 229 0.71 33.02 22.44
C LEU A 229 0.74 33.29 20.93
N GLU A 230 0.72 34.57 20.52
CA GLU A 230 0.80 34.98 19.11
C GLU A 230 2.11 34.49 18.47
N GLU A 231 3.25 34.79 19.11
CA GLU A 231 4.57 34.36 18.62
C GLU A 231 4.67 32.84 18.49
N ALA A 232 4.25 32.10 19.50
CA ALA A 232 4.27 30.65 19.48
C ALA A 232 3.38 30.07 18.37
N LEU A 233 2.19 30.64 18.14
CA LEU A 233 1.29 30.25 17.06
C LEU A 233 1.86 30.53 15.67
N LEU A 234 2.53 31.66 15.49
CA LEU A 234 3.20 32.01 14.23
C LEU A 234 4.32 31.01 13.92
N VAL A 235 5.09 30.62 14.93
CA VAL A 235 6.16 29.62 14.77
C VAL A 235 5.57 28.25 14.42
N LEU A 236 4.56 27.79 15.16
CA LEU A 236 3.87 26.53 14.87
C LEU A 236 3.26 26.53 13.47
N SER A 237 2.66 27.63 13.04
CA SER A 237 2.12 27.78 11.68
C SER A 237 3.20 27.63 10.60
N ARG A 238 4.39 28.23 10.81
CA ARG A 238 5.53 28.06 9.90
C ARG A 238 6.07 26.64 9.89
N ILE A 239 6.05 26.00 11.05
CA ILE A 239 6.40 24.58 11.21
C ILE A 239 5.43 23.69 10.40
N ASP A 240 4.13 23.88 10.54
CA ASP A 240 3.09 23.09 9.87
C ASP A 240 3.12 23.31 8.34
N ALA A 241 3.35 24.54 7.91
CA ALA A 241 3.52 24.88 6.49
C ALA A 241 4.85 24.40 5.88
N GLY A 242 5.79 23.88 6.68
CA GLY A 242 7.13 23.51 6.21
C GLY A 242 8.00 24.71 5.79
N THR A 243 7.63 25.92 6.20
CA THR A 243 8.29 27.18 5.83
C THR A 243 9.27 27.68 6.89
N LEU A 244 9.44 26.95 7.99
CA LEU A 244 10.47 27.26 8.98
C LEU A 244 11.84 26.83 8.43
N PHE A 245 12.69 27.79 8.05
CA PHE A 245 14.06 27.56 7.63
C PHE A 245 14.96 27.53 8.85
N LEU A 246 15.69 26.44 9.04
CA LEU A 246 16.67 26.26 10.10
C LEU A 246 18.06 26.45 9.52
N GLN A 247 18.85 27.37 10.09
CA GLN A 247 20.24 27.61 9.74
C GLN A 247 21.14 26.72 10.60
N LYS A 248 21.29 25.46 10.19
CA LYS A 248 22.06 24.45 10.94
C LYS A 248 23.57 24.72 10.78
N GLU A 249 24.25 24.92 11.89
CA GLU A 249 25.71 25.14 11.98
C GLU A 249 26.28 24.31 13.14
N GLU A 250 27.61 24.19 13.17
CA GLU A 250 28.29 23.57 14.29
C GLU A 250 28.15 24.47 15.53
N THR A 251 27.44 23.96 16.54
CA THR A 251 27.08 24.68 17.76
C THR A 251 27.62 23.93 18.97
N ASP A 252 28.40 24.64 19.81
CA ASP A 252 28.87 24.08 21.08
C ASP A 252 27.75 23.99 22.11
N VAL A 253 27.55 22.81 22.66
CA VAL A 253 26.45 22.50 23.61
C VAL A 253 26.59 23.27 24.91
N PHE A 254 27.82 23.46 25.43
CA PHE A 254 28.02 24.20 26.66
C PHE A 254 27.62 25.66 26.49
N THR A 255 28.13 26.29 25.43
CA THR A 255 27.75 27.68 25.08
C THR A 255 26.27 27.86 24.92
N LEU A 256 25.61 26.95 24.21
CA LEU A 256 24.13 26.93 24.03
C LEU A 256 23.38 26.88 25.35
N LEU A 257 23.79 26.00 26.26
CA LEU A 257 23.15 25.84 27.57
C LEU A 257 23.39 27.07 28.46
N VAL A 258 24.56 27.64 28.44
CA VAL A 258 24.89 28.88 29.22
C VAL A 258 24.07 30.06 28.72
N LEU A 259 23.98 30.28 27.42
CA LEU A 259 23.19 31.38 26.86
C LEU A 259 21.71 31.23 27.17
N ALA A 260 21.18 30.01 27.07
CA ALA A 260 19.78 29.71 27.47
C ALA A 260 19.55 30.01 28.97
N SER A 261 20.51 29.64 29.81
CA SER A 261 20.45 29.90 31.25
C SER A 261 20.47 31.39 31.56
N ASP A 262 21.37 32.15 30.93
CA ASP A 262 21.51 33.59 31.15
C ASP A 262 20.22 34.35 30.78
N ASN A 263 19.62 34.03 29.65
CA ASN A 263 18.34 34.59 29.23
C ASN A 263 17.20 34.28 30.23
N LEU A 264 17.20 33.11 30.82
CA LEU A 264 16.17 32.73 31.81
C LEU A 264 16.43 33.38 33.18
N GLN A 265 17.69 33.52 33.60
CA GLN A 265 18.00 34.17 34.89
C GLN A 265 17.53 35.64 34.93
N GLU A 266 17.62 36.36 33.80
CA GLU A 266 17.06 37.70 33.68
C GLU A 266 15.55 37.72 33.90
N LEU A 267 14.84 36.76 33.30
CA LEU A 267 13.37 36.63 33.43
C LEU A 267 12.89 36.16 34.81
N PHE A 268 13.69 35.36 35.49
CA PHE A 268 13.36 34.77 36.81
C PHE A 268 14.17 35.42 37.97
N SER A 269 14.75 36.60 37.74
CA SER A 269 15.44 37.35 38.77
C SER A 269 14.47 37.58 39.95
N GLY A 270 14.77 36.98 41.11
CA GLY A 270 13.94 37.03 42.30
C GLY A 270 13.14 35.77 42.63
N SER A 271 13.13 34.73 41.78
CA SER A 271 12.48 33.46 42.06
C SER A 271 13.24 32.56 43.05
N GLY A 272 14.53 32.85 43.28
CA GLY A 272 15.41 32.02 44.12
C GLY A 272 15.83 30.70 43.47
N THR A 273 15.44 30.46 42.21
CA THR A 273 15.81 29.26 41.42
C THR A 273 17.18 29.45 40.77
N SER A 274 18.05 28.47 40.84
CA SER A 274 19.37 28.43 40.18
C SER A 274 19.42 27.40 39.08
N ILE A 275 20.32 27.65 38.07
CA ILE A 275 20.57 26.66 37.02
C ILE A 275 22.06 26.24 37.15
N HIS A 276 22.28 24.94 37.20
CA HIS A 276 23.62 24.37 37.33
C HIS A 276 24.00 23.62 36.02
N ILE A 277 25.08 24.12 35.34
CA ILE A 277 25.58 23.57 34.09
C ILE A 277 27.06 23.24 34.32
N PRO A 278 27.47 21.96 34.51
CA PRO A 278 28.87 21.59 34.63
C PRO A 278 29.56 21.68 33.27
N GLU A 279 30.71 22.36 33.20
CA GLU A 279 31.53 22.34 32.02
C GLU A 279 32.21 20.95 31.87
N LYS A 280 32.00 20.30 30.72
CA LYS A 280 32.49 18.93 30.43
C LYS A 280 33.38 18.89 29.17
N GLY A 281 33.84 20.01 28.69
CA GLY A 281 34.58 20.17 27.43
C GLY A 281 33.70 20.47 26.25
N GLU A 282 34.32 20.74 25.15
CA GLU A 282 33.69 21.15 23.87
C GLU A 282 32.96 19.92 23.26
N MET A 283 31.66 20.04 23.00
CA MET A 283 30.82 19.03 22.35
C MET A 283 29.93 19.69 21.32
N MET A 284 30.19 19.41 20.04
CA MET A 284 29.50 20.05 18.93
C MET A 284 28.28 19.26 18.50
N ILE A 285 27.23 20.00 18.13
CA ILE A 285 26.03 19.47 17.43
C ILE A 285 25.83 20.29 16.15
N VAL A 286 25.23 19.71 15.14
CA VAL A 286 24.81 20.44 13.92
C VAL A 286 23.34 20.84 14.10
N ALA A 287 23.14 22.08 14.53
CA ALA A 287 21.82 22.60 14.87
C ALA A 287 21.76 24.14 14.62
N ASP A 288 20.54 24.64 14.49
CA ASP A 288 20.28 26.07 14.51
C ASP A 288 20.34 26.55 15.95
N MET A 289 21.28 27.47 16.23
CA MET A 289 21.57 27.91 17.59
C MET A 289 20.39 28.61 18.24
N ASP A 290 19.71 29.51 17.53
CA ASP A 290 18.64 30.33 18.08
C ASP A 290 17.41 29.48 18.38
N TRP A 291 16.99 28.63 17.44
CA TRP A 291 15.84 27.72 17.65
C TRP A 291 16.12 26.65 18.69
N THR A 292 17.36 26.13 18.73
CA THR A 292 17.70 25.12 19.76
C THR A 292 17.76 25.76 21.15
N MET A 293 18.25 26.98 21.24
CA MET A 293 18.23 27.75 22.48
C MET A 293 16.80 27.99 22.96
N GLU A 294 15.89 28.37 22.08
CA GLU A 294 14.44 28.51 22.39
C GLU A 294 13.84 27.21 22.92
N ALA A 295 14.15 26.08 22.26
CA ALA A 295 13.68 24.77 22.72
C ALA A 295 14.19 24.43 24.12
N ILE A 296 15.49 24.65 24.37
CA ILE A 296 16.12 24.39 25.69
C ILE A 296 15.53 25.32 26.76
N MET A 297 15.34 26.60 26.44
CA MET A 297 14.71 27.56 27.36
C MET A 297 13.31 27.12 27.78
N ASN A 298 12.51 26.59 26.85
CA ASN A 298 11.18 26.06 27.16
C ASN A 298 11.22 24.89 28.15
N LEU A 299 12.22 24.01 28.03
CA LEU A 299 12.43 22.89 28.95
C LEU A 299 12.92 23.35 30.32
N MET A 300 13.94 24.21 30.36
CA MET A 300 14.47 24.78 31.61
C MET A 300 13.40 25.60 32.34
N LYS A 301 12.64 26.41 31.61
CA LYS A 301 11.52 27.19 32.17
C LYS A 301 10.46 26.28 32.83
N ASN A 302 10.13 25.16 32.21
CA ASN A 302 9.23 24.18 32.78
C ASN A 302 9.77 23.66 34.11
N CYS A 303 11.04 23.27 34.17
CA CYS A 303 11.68 22.86 35.43
C CYS A 303 11.66 23.96 36.48
N MET A 304 11.96 25.22 36.11
CA MET A 304 11.96 26.36 37.06
C MET A 304 10.57 26.67 37.62
N GLU A 305 9.53 26.61 36.79
CA GLU A 305 8.15 26.90 37.21
C GLU A 305 7.62 25.85 38.20
N HIS A 306 8.05 24.60 38.11
CA HIS A 306 7.62 23.48 38.94
C HIS A 306 8.55 23.19 40.12
N ASN A 307 9.73 23.83 40.18
CA ASN A 307 10.71 23.68 41.25
C ASN A 307 11.15 25.06 41.80
N LYS A 308 10.19 25.85 42.30
CA LYS A 308 10.44 27.20 42.84
C LYS A 308 11.43 27.18 44.00
N GLY A 309 12.52 27.97 43.86
CA GLY A 309 13.58 28.06 44.88
C GLY A 309 14.55 26.87 44.89
N GLY A 310 14.39 25.91 43.99
CA GLY A 310 15.30 24.78 43.81
C GLY A 310 16.33 25.00 42.73
N THR A 311 17.03 23.93 42.35
CA THR A 311 18.04 23.96 41.29
C THR A 311 17.58 23.18 40.07
N VAL A 312 17.75 23.77 38.88
CA VAL A 312 17.64 23.07 37.61
C VAL A 312 19.02 22.61 37.21
N HIS A 313 19.18 21.34 36.91
CA HIS A 313 20.44 20.75 36.54
C HIS A 313 20.49 20.44 35.05
N CYS A 314 21.61 20.72 34.41
CA CYS A 314 21.89 20.31 33.03
C CYS A 314 23.11 19.40 33.00
N SER A 315 23.13 18.49 32.08
CA SER A 315 24.29 17.66 31.78
C SER A 315 24.30 17.34 30.29
N TYR A 316 25.48 17.11 29.74
CA TYR A 316 25.61 16.73 28.34
C TYR A 316 26.74 15.72 28.18
N ALA A 317 26.62 14.85 27.20
CA ALA A 317 27.60 13.83 26.86
C ALA A 317 27.51 13.52 25.34
N GLN A 318 28.64 13.13 24.76
CA GLN A 318 28.71 12.77 23.35
C GLN A 318 29.26 11.36 23.19
N ASN A 319 28.69 10.60 22.26
CA ASN A 319 29.24 9.32 21.79
C ASN A 319 29.23 9.34 20.23
N PRO A 320 29.78 8.30 19.55
CA PRO A 320 29.84 8.29 18.08
C PRO A 320 28.50 8.35 17.36
N LEU A 321 27.37 8.08 18.05
CA LEU A 321 26.04 8.00 17.43
C LEU A 321 25.21 9.25 17.68
N TYR A 322 25.35 9.89 18.83
CA TYR A 322 24.58 11.07 19.22
C TYR A 322 25.25 11.88 20.32
N THR A 323 24.88 13.13 20.40
CA THR A 323 25.11 14.01 21.57
C THR A 323 23.84 14.06 22.40
N GLU A 324 23.95 13.75 23.68
CA GLU A 324 22.85 13.75 24.65
C GLU A 324 22.90 14.99 25.52
N ILE A 325 21.76 15.65 25.71
CA ILE A 325 21.56 16.77 26.64
C ILE A 325 20.47 16.34 27.61
N LEU A 326 20.75 16.45 28.91
CA LEU A 326 19.84 16.13 30.00
C LEU A 326 19.51 17.38 30.78
N ILE A 327 18.24 17.64 31.03
CA ILE A 327 17.74 18.77 31.85
C ILE A 327 16.76 18.17 32.88
N TRP A 328 16.98 18.48 34.15
CA TRP A 328 16.10 17.98 35.20
C TRP A 328 16.00 18.94 36.41
N ASP A 329 14.98 18.72 37.21
CA ASP A 329 14.76 19.39 38.50
C ASP A 329 14.64 18.39 39.66
N GLU A 330 14.49 18.90 40.86
CA GLU A 330 14.29 18.14 42.10
C GLU A 330 12.87 18.34 42.67
N GLY A 331 11.92 18.79 41.85
CA GLY A 331 10.54 19.03 42.22
C GLY A 331 9.67 17.77 42.31
N ALA A 332 8.37 17.94 42.20
CA ALA A 332 7.40 16.84 42.30
C ALA A 332 7.41 15.92 41.06
N GLY A 333 7.97 16.40 39.92
CA GLY A 333 7.88 15.72 38.65
C GLY A 333 6.48 15.80 38.01
N PHE A 334 6.27 14.96 36.98
CA PHE A 334 5.02 14.89 36.25
C PHE A 334 4.06 13.85 36.85
N ASP A 335 2.76 14.07 36.74
CA ASP A 335 1.80 12.99 36.93
C ASP A 335 2.02 11.90 35.86
N ARG A 336 1.91 10.63 36.24
CA ARG A 336 2.14 9.51 35.34
C ARG A 336 1.19 9.50 34.13
N GLU A 337 -0.03 9.96 34.34
CA GLU A 337 -1.03 10.05 33.29
C GLU A 337 -0.73 11.18 32.31
N ASP A 338 -0.03 12.25 32.75
CA ASP A 338 0.32 13.38 31.92
C ASP A 338 1.53 13.13 30.99
N ILE A 339 2.45 12.21 31.36
CA ILE A 339 3.71 11.98 30.63
C ILE A 339 3.53 11.71 29.12
N PRO A 340 2.57 10.87 28.68
CA PRO A 340 2.35 10.63 27.24
C PRO A 340 1.90 11.87 26.46
N HIS A 341 1.28 12.84 27.14
CA HIS A 341 0.62 14.01 26.56
C HIS A 341 1.43 15.32 26.69
N LEU A 342 2.54 15.32 27.43
CA LEU A 342 3.31 16.52 27.74
C LEU A 342 3.74 17.34 26.51
N PHE A 343 3.95 16.68 25.38
CA PHE A 343 4.37 17.30 24.12
C PHE A 343 3.21 17.58 23.15
N GLU A 344 1.96 17.33 23.57
CA GLU A 344 0.79 17.71 22.79
C GLU A 344 0.55 19.21 22.88
N ARG A 345 0.12 19.82 21.78
CA ARG A 345 -0.16 21.26 21.73
C ARG A 345 -1.35 21.59 22.63
N PHE A 346 -1.24 22.66 23.41
CA PHE A 346 -2.24 23.15 24.37
C PHE A 346 -2.52 22.21 25.55
N TYR A 347 -1.78 21.12 25.65
CA TYR A 347 -1.92 20.22 26.79
C TYR A 347 -1.40 20.87 28.07
N ARG A 348 -2.16 20.73 29.13
CA ARG A 348 -1.81 21.22 30.49
C ARG A 348 -2.08 20.12 31.50
N GLY A 349 -1.02 19.61 32.10
CA GLY A 349 -1.14 18.60 33.15
C GLY A 349 -1.90 19.11 34.37
N LYS A 350 -2.27 18.20 35.26
CA LYS A 350 -3.05 18.48 36.48
C LYS A 350 -2.40 19.52 37.40
N ASN A 351 -1.06 19.55 37.40
CA ASN A 351 -0.26 20.45 38.25
C ASN A 351 0.34 21.62 37.46
N ALA A 352 -0.22 21.97 36.29
CA ALA A 352 0.32 23.02 35.44
C ALA A 352 0.29 24.40 36.15
N SER A 353 1.32 25.20 35.95
CA SER A 353 1.42 26.58 36.45
C SER A 353 0.25 27.43 35.92
N GLU A 354 -0.24 28.42 36.75
CA GLU A 354 -1.38 29.27 36.37
C GLU A 354 -1.13 30.09 35.09
N GLY A 355 0.15 30.28 34.69
CA GLY A 355 0.56 31.05 33.51
C GLY A 355 0.78 30.23 32.24
N GLY A 356 0.91 28.92 32.34
CA GLY A 356 1.27 28.07 31.20
C GLY A 356 0.16 28.03 30.12
N ILE A 357 0.56 28.09 28.86
CA ILE A 357 -0.36 28.01 27.69
C ILE A 357 -0.44 26.56 27.15
N GLY A 358 0.57 25.74 27.47
CA GLY A 358 0.67 24.35 26.98
C GLY A 358 1.25 24.24 25.56
N ILE A 359 2.04 25.24 25.13
CA ILE A 359 2.67 25.25 23.81
C ILE A 359 4.19 25.00 23.90
N GLY A 360 4.85 25.45 24.98
CA GLY A 360 6.31 25.45 25.05
C GLY A 360 6.98 24.10 24.88
N LEU A 361 6.47 23.04 25.52
CA LEU A 361 7.01 21.68 25.36
C LEU A 361 6.75 21.11 23.96
N ALA A 362 5.59 21.38 23.39
CA ALA A 362 5.27 20.97 22.00
C ALA A 362 6.19 21.68 21.00
N LEU A 363 6.44 22.98 21.18
CA LEU A 363 7.36 23.75 20.36
C LEU A 363 8.81 23.23 20.48
N ALA A 364 9.27 22.94 21.69
CA ALA A 364 10.59 22.36 21.91
C ALA A 364 10.77 21.04 21.18
N LYS A 365 9.77 20.15 21.22
CA LYS A 365 9.79 18.88 20.50
C LYS A 365 9.88 19.08 18.99
N GLU A 366 9.02 19.91 18.43
CA GLU A 366 8.99 20.17 16.97
C GLU A 366 10.33 20.74 16.46
N ILE A 367 10.95 21.66 17.22
CA ILE A 367 12.24 22.24 16.89
C ILE A 367 13.36 21.18 16.90
N ILE A 368 13.39 20.34 17.94
CA ILE A 368 14.41 19.31 18.12
C ILE A 368 14.27 18.23 17.02
N GLU A 369 13.05 17.73 16.77
CA GLU A 369 12.79 16.67 15.79
C GLU A 369 13.10 17.11 14.36
N ARG A 370 12.89 18.40 14.01
CA ARG A 370 13.26 18.95 12.70
C ARG A 370 14.77 19.07 12.49
N GLN A 371 15.53 18.98 13.55
CA GLN A 371 17.00 19.04 13.53
C GLN A 371 17.66 17.66 13.68
N ASN A 372 16.94 16.58 13.35
CA ASN A 372 17.41 15.21 13.49
C ASN A 372 17.68 14.83 14.96
N GLY A 373 16.92 15.42 15.87
CA GLY A 373 16.98 15.11 17.30
C GLY A 373 15.78 14.31 17.76
N THR A 374 15.84 13.84 18.99
CA THR A 374 14.70 13.26 19.72
C THR A 374 14.62 13.84 21.11
N ILE A 375 13.41 13.93 21.67
CA ILE A 375 13.18 14.38 23.04
C ILE A 375 12.28 13.40 23.77
N ARG A 376 12.56 13.19 25.06
CA ARG A 376 11.76 12.38 25.97
C ARG A 376 11.62 13.07 27.33
N ALA A 377 10.46 12.91 27.96
CA ALA A 377 10.20 13.33 29.33
C ALA A 377 9.95 12.10 30.23
N LYS A 378 10.47 12.15 31.43
CA LYS A 378 10.33 11.10 32.47
C LYS A 378 10.33 11.75 33.85
N ASN A 379 9.98 10.97 34.87
CA ASN A 379 10.31 11.30 36.24
C ASN A 379 11.60 10.59 36.66
N ARG A 380 12.40 11.30 37.45
CA ARG A 380 13.56 10.70 38.12
C ARG A 380 13.10 9.74 39.25
N LEU A 381 13.91 8.75 39.54
CA LEU A 381 13.66 7.83 40.65
C LEU A 381 13.69 8.54 42.02
N GLU A 382 14.49 9.59 42.14
CA GLU A 382 14.65 10.42 43.34
C GLU A 382 13.65 11.57 43.44
N GLY A 383 12.73 11.69 42.47
CA GLY A 383 11.80 12.80 42.29
C GLY A 383 12.30 13.83 41.27
N GLY A 384 11.39 14.64 40.76
CA GLY A 384 11.65 15.68 39.77
C GLY A 384 11.37 15.29 38.33
N ALA A 385 11.18 16.30 37.51
CA ALA A 385 11.02 16.16 36.08
C ALA A 385 12.39 15.96 35.40
N PHE A 386 12.41 15.21 34.32
CA PHE A 386 13.62 14.88 33.59
C PHE A 386 13.34 14.88 32.08
N PHE A 387 14.10 15.67 31.35
CA PHE A 387 14.10 15.73 29.88
C PHE A 387 15.40 15.19 29.34
N GLU A 388 15.31 14.32 28.34
CA GLU A 388 16.41 13.70 27.61
C GLU A 388 16.30 14.13 26.14
N ILE A 389 17.29 14.80 25.63
CA ILE A 389 17.40 15.25 24.24
C ILE A 389 18.59 14.54 23.60
N ARG A 390 18.44 14.06 22.38
CA ARG A 390 19.54 13.46 21.60
C ARG A 390 19.57 14.04 20.21
N PHE A 391 20.71 14.57 19.81
CA PHE A 391 21.02 14.96 18.44
C PHE A 391 21.91 13.90 17.81
N TYR A 392 21.47 13.30 16.71
CA TYR A 392 22.18 12.21 16.04
C TYR A 392 23.26 12.74 15.12
N SER A 393 24.46 12.13 15.21
CA SER A 393 25.56 12.37 14.27
C SER A 393 25.18 11.83 12.89
N HIS A 394 25.49 12.54 11.85
CA HIS A 394 25.23 12.12 10.47
C HIS A 394 26.32 11.16 9.98
#